data_dc1b43b591cded6a69b7e22206ca320f
#
_entry.id   dc1b43b591cded6a69b7e22206ca320f
#
_cell.length_a   1.000
_cell.length_b   1.000
_cell.length_c   1.000
_cell.angle_alpha   90.00
_cell.angle_beta   90.00
_cell.angle_gamma   90.00
#
_symmetry.space_group_name_H-M   'P 1'
#
loop_
_entity.id
_entity.type
_entity.pdbx_description
1 polymer ?
#
loop_
_entity_poly.entity_id
_entity_poly.type
_entity_poly.pdbx_seq_one_letter_code
_entity_poly.pdbx_strand_id
1 'polypeptide(L)'
;MAEVACQTVGWRFATVEDREVITAMVADAAEQASLRLTPPELATSPAKFRRPDGTSVFRPKHSTVFSSDSLLAAEDHLLQRARTATGPTIDLTTVGTITSKADSEGRVLGPDQAAALASVAVPGRVVDVLVGPAGAGKTAAMNAPRRAWETEHGAGSVVGLAPSAVAAQVLADDLRIATENTAKWWTTHQHTGVTFKAGQLVIIDEASLAETLSLNRITLAAEEAGTKVLLVGDYAQLPSVDAGGAFSLLIHDRHDAPELVDVHRFTHAWEKTASLELRHGRTPVIDTYLAQDRIHDGDAEAVTAAAYTAWRHDRQQGLSLI
;
A
#
# COMPACT_ATOMS: atom_id res chain seq x y z
N MET A 1 -8.87 -0.95 20.67
CA MET A 1 -9.88 -1.15 19.58
C MET A 1 -11.28 -0.72 20.05
N ALA A 2 -11.90 -1.37 21.03
CA ALA A 2 -13.26 -0.99 21.50
C ALA A 2 -13.34 0.48 21.99
N GLU A 3 -12.33 0.99 22.68
CA GLU A 3 -12.27 2.40 23.09
C GLU A 3 -12.21 3.35 21.90
N VAL A 4 -11.41 3.02 20.88
CA VAL A 4 -11.34 3.78 19.62
C VAL A 4 -12.69 3.76 18.89
N ALA A 5 -13.36 2.61 18.83
CA ALA A 5 -14.69 2.51 18.23
C ALA A 5 -15.72 3.40 18.95
N CYS A 6 -15.72 3.41 20.27
CA CYS A 6 -16.61 4.27 21.07
C CYS A 6 -16.31 5.76 20.82
N GLN A 7 -15.05 6.14 20.67
CA GLN A 7 -14.65 7.53 20.34
C GLN A 7 -15.08 7.92 18.93
N THR A 8 -14.90 7.02 17.95
CA THR A 8 -15.25 7.27 16.54
C THR A 8 -16.76 7.50 16.36
N VAL A 9 -17.59 6.78 17.12
CA VAL A 9 -19.05 6.97 17.12
C VAL A 9 -19.47 8.25 17.88
N GLY A 10 -18.54 8.91 18.56
CA GLY A 10 -18.80 10.14 19.31
C GLY A 10 -19.62 9.94 20.57
N TRP A 11 -19.61 8.77 21.14
CA TRP A 11 -20.30 8.49 22.39
C TRP A 11 -19.70 9.28 23.55
N ARG A 12 -20.58 9.90 24.35
CA ARG A 12 -20.22 10.59 25.58
C ARG A 12 -20.70 9.79 26.76
N PHE A 13 -19.83 9.58 27.72
CA PHE A 13 -20.13 8.81 28.93
C PHE A 13 -20.31 9.76 30.11
N ALA A 14 -21.26 9.45 31.00
CA ALA A 14 -21.54 10.26 32.19
C ALA A 14 -20.45 10.05 33.26
N THR A 15 -19.93 8.83 33.37
CA THR A 15 -18.89 8.46 34.35
C THR A 15 -17.77 7.64 33.69
N VAL A 16 -16.66 7.47 34.41
CA VAL A 16 -15.56 6.58 33.99
C VAL A 16 -16.02 5.12 33.99
N GLU A 17 -16.81 4.75 34.99
CA GLU A 17 -17.37 3.40 35.14
C GLU A 17 -18.30 3.07 33.95
N ASP A 18 -19.15 3.97 33.53
CA ASP A 18 -20.00 3.78 32.35
C ASP A 18 -19.15 3.52 31.08
N ARG A 19 -18.06 4.28 30.93
CA ARG A 19 -17.13 4.10 29.82
C ARG A 19 -16.50 2.71 29.83
N GLU A 20 -16.02 2.26 30.98
CA GLU A 20 -15.36 0.95 31.13
C GLU A 20 -16.34 -0.20 30.84
N VAL A 21 -17.55 -0.13 31.39
CA VAL A 21 -18.62 -1.14 31.16
C VAL A 21 -18.98 -1.21 29.67
N ILE A 22 -19.26 -0.06 29.04
CA ILE A 22 -19.66 -0.03 27.63
C ILE A 22 -18.51 -0.45 26.72
N THR A 23 -17.28 -0.04 27.03
CA THR A 23 -16.10 -0.48 26.27
C THR A 23 -15.91 -2.01 26.36
N ALA A 24 -16.12 -2.61 27.51
CA ALA A 24 -16.09 -4.06 27.69
C ALA A 24 -17.19 -4.75 26.88
N MET A 25 -18.43 -4.24 26.94
CA MET A 25 -19.56 -4.78 26.15
C MET A 25 -19.30 -4.72 24.64
N VAL A 26 -18.72 -3.61 24.15
CA VAL A 26 -18.34 -3.47 22.73
C VAL A 26 -17.22 -4.45 22.36
N ALA A 27 -16.25 -4.65 23.25
CA ALA A 27 -15.17 -5.62 23.03
C ALA A 27 -15.72 -7.06 22.95
N ASP A 28 -16.58 -7.44 23.88
CA ASP A 28 -17.20 -8.77 23.91
C ASP A 28 -18.08 -9.01 22.67
N ALA A 29 -18.87 -8.03 22.27
CA ALA A 29 -19.70 -8.12 21.07
C ALA A 29 -18.84 -8.24 19.79
N ALA A 30 -17.76 -7.47 19.72
CA ALA A 30 -16.81 -7.55 18.59
C ALA A 30 -16.10 -8.91 18.54
N GLU A 31 -15.70 -9.46 19.70
CA GLU A 31 -15.09 -10.79 19.78
C GLU A 31 -16.06 -11.89 19.33
N GLN A 32 -17.32 -11.82 19.77
CA GLN A 32 -18.36 -12.76 19.35
C GLN A 32 -18.70 -12.70 17.85
N ALA A 33 -18.63 -11.50 17.27
CA ALA A 33 -18.87 -11.26 15.85
C ALA A 33 -17.64 -11.48 14.95
N SER A 34 -16.52 -11.91 15.53
CA SER A 34 -15.25 -12.06 14.81
C SER A 34 -14.76 -13.50 14.81
N LEU A 35 -14.04 -13.87 13.74
CA LEU A 35 -13.31 -15.14 13.68
C LEU A 35 -11.99 -15.03 14.41
N ARG A 36 -11.74 -15.96 15.31
CA ARG A 36 -10.46 -16.06 16.00
C ARG A 36 -9.43 -16.76 15.12
N LEU A 37 -8.43 -16.03 14.67
CA LEU A 37 -7.34 -16.54 13.83
C LEU A 37 -6.21 -17.19 14.63
N THR A 38 -6.09 -16.86 15.93
CA THR A 38 -5.06 -17.47 16.79
C THR A 38 -5.36 -18.96 16.98
N PRO A 39 -4.44 -19.87 16.63
CA PRO A 39 -4.64 -21.31 16.83
C PRO A 39 -4.94 -21.65 18.28
N PRO A 40 -5.80 -22.64 18.56
CA PRO A 40 -6.00 -23.13 19.92
C PRO A 40 -4.69 -23.66 20.53
N GLU A 41 -4.61 -23.69 21.83
CA GLU A 41 -3.47 -24.34 22.50
C GLU A 41 -3.51 -25.86 22.22
N LEU A 42 -2.45 -26.39 21.62
CA LEU A 42 -2.34 -27.82 21.35
C LEU A 42 -2.16 -28.66 22.65
N ALA A 43 -1.69 -27.99 23.72
CA ALA A 43 -1.54 -28.61 25.05
C ALA A 43 -1.93 -27.59 26.11
N THR A 44 -2.69 -28.01 27.11
CA THR A 44 -3.10 -27.17 28.22
C THR A 44 -1.92 -26.90 29.15
N SER A 45 -1.50 -25.66 29.27
CA SER A 45 -0.44 -25.25 30.20
C SER A 45 -0.84 -25.55 31.64
N PRO A 46 0.06 -26.15 32.47
CA PRO A 46 -0.18 -26.33 33.90
C PRO A 46 -0.50 -25.00 34.60
N ALA A 47 -1.28 -25.04 35.69
CA ALA A 47 -1.75 -23.84 36.39
C ALA A 47 -0.61 -22.88 36.81
N LYS A 48 0.57 -23.40 37.20
CA LYS A 48 1.75 -22.59 37.51
C LYS A 48 2.31 -21.75 36.38
N PHE A 49 1.95 -22.08 35.15
CA PHE A 49 2.35 -21.37 33.91
C PHE A 49 1.18 -20.62 33.28
N ARG A 50 0.15 -20.33 34.07
CA ARG A 50 -0.97 -19.47 33.64
C ARG A 50 -0.92 -18.14 34.37
N ARG A 51 -1.28 -17.10 33.64
CA ARG A 51 -1.48 -15.76 34.18
C ARG A 51 -2.80 -15.70 34.96
N PRO A 52 -3.06 -14.63 35.75
CA PRO A 52 -4.32 -14.47 36.47
C PRO A 52 -5.57 -14.48 35.56
N ASP A 53 -5.43 -14.04 34.31
CA ASP A 53 -6.45 -14.07 33.28
C ASP A 53 -6.64 -15.46 32.62
N GLY A 54 -5.96 -16.48 33.11
CA GLY A 54 -6.01 -17.85 32.58
C GLY A 54 -5.17 -18.10 31.33
N THR A 55 -4.53 -17.08 30.75
CA THR A 55 -3.69 -17.22 29.55
C THR A 55 -2.34 -17.87 29.88
N SER A 56 -1.78 -18.62 28.94
CA SER A 56 -0.46 -19.24 29.09
C SER A 56 0.67 -18.21 29.10
N VAL A 57 1.66 -18.36 29.99
CA VAL A 57 2.88 -17.52 29.99
C VAL A 57 3.76 -17.75 28.76
N PHE A 58 3.58 -18.89 28.06
CA PHE A 58 4.29 -19.21 26.84
C PHE A 58 3.69 -18.52 25.58
N ARG A 59 2.55 -17.85 25.72
CA ARG A 59 2.01 -16.97 24.68
C ARG A 59 2.27 -15.52 25.02
N PRO A 60 2.66 -14.68 24.05
CA PRO A 60 2.77 -13.24 24.27
C PRO A 60 1.41 -12.69 24.77
N LYS A 61 1.46 -11.67 25.65
CA LYS A 61 0.26 -10.95 26.04
C LYS A 61 -0.38 -10.31 24.79
N HIS A 62 -1.69 -10.27 24.76
CA HIS A 62 -2.46 -9.66 23.67
C HIS A 62 -2.15 -10.26 22.29
N SER A 63 -1.75 -11.53 22.21
CA SER A 63 -1.45 -12.25 20.98
C SER A 63 -2.67 -12.89 20.31
N THR A 64 -3.88 -12.74 20.87
CA THR A 64 -5.10 -13.22 20.23
C THR A 64 -5.46 -12.28 19.10
N VAL A 65 -5.53 -12.85 17.88
CA VAL A 65 -5.85 -12.14 16.65
C VAL A 65 -7.26 -12.56 16.21
N PHE A 66 -8.06 -11.58 15.87
CA PHE A 66 -9.42 -11.75 15.33
C PHE A 66 -9.51 -11.06 13.97
N SER A 67 -10.38 -11.55 13.11
CA SER A 67 -10.75 -10.90 11.86
C SER A 67 -12.25 -11.01 11.63
N SER A 68 -12.80 -10.18 10.76
CA SER A 68 -14.19 -10.30 10.34
C SER A 68 -14.30 -11.19 9.09
N ASP A 69 -15.46 -11.86 8.93
CA ASP A 69 -15.75 -12.64 7.71
C ASP A 69 -15.66 -11.75 6.46
N SER A 70 -16.11 -10.51 6.55
CA SER A 70 -16.07 -9.56 5.43
C SER A 70 -14.65 -9.20 5.02
N LEU A 71 -13.72 -9.09 5.96
CA LEU A 71 -12.32 -8.81 5.66
C LEU A 71 -11.65 -10.01 5.01
N LEU A 72 -11.85 -11.21 5.55
CA LEU A 72 -11.30 -12.44 4.98
C LEU A 72 -11.86 -12.73 3.59
N ALA A 73 -13.16 -12.51 3.38
CA ALA A 73 -13.77 -12.63 2.07
C ALA A 73 -13.20 -11.61 1.07
N ALA A 74 -12.93 -10.37 1.50
CA ALA A 74 -12.31 -9.37 0.65
C ALA A 74 -10.88 -9.73 0.25
N GLU A 75 -10.09 -10.28 1.16
CA GLU A 75 -8.74 -10.80 0.89
C GLU A 75 -8.79 -11.94 -0.13
N ASP A 76 -9.71 -12.89 0.04
CA ASP A 76 -9.90 -14.03 -0.85
C ASP A 76 -10.31 -13.59 -2.26
N HIS A 77 -11.25 -12.64 -2.37
CA HIS A 77 -11.67 -12.07 -3.64
C HIS A 77 -10.52 -11.34 -4.36
N LEU A 78 -9.69 -10.60 -3.64
CA LEU A 78 -8.52 -9.93 -4.22
C LEU A 78 -7.50 -10.95 -4.76
N LEU A 79 -7.22 -12.02 -4.01
CA LEU A 79 -6.37 -13.11 -4.46
C LEU A 79 -6.92 -13.79 -5.71
N GLN A 80 -8.22 -14.08 -5.74
CA GLN A 80 -8.87 -14.68 -6.91
C GLN A 80 -8.73 -13.79 -8.15
N ARG A 81 -8.99 -12.48 -8.06
CA ARG A 81 -8.83 -11.53 -9.18
C ARG A 81 -7.38 -11.41 -9.64
N ALA A 82 -6.42 -11.47 -8.73
CA ALA A 82 -5.00 -11.47 -9.09
C ALA A 82 -4.55 -12.74 -9.83
N ARG A 83 -5.24 -13.86 -9.61
CA ARG A 83 -5.00 -15.14 -10.30
C ARG A 83 -5.82 -15.30 -11.58
N THR A 84 -6.92 -14.55 -11.73
CA THR A 84 -7.83 -14.61 -12.88
C THR A 84 -7.24 -13.84 -14.06
N ALA A 85 -7.13 -14.49 -15.22
CA ALA A 85 -6.53 -13.95 -16.44
C ALA A 85 -7.59 -13.66 -17.52
N THR A 86 -8.61 -12.86 -17.17
CA THR A 86 -9.69 -12.43 -18.07
C THR A 86 -9.67 -10.91 -18.35
N GLY A 87 -8.70 -10.20 -17.79
CA GLY A 87 -8.53 -8.77 -17.99
C GLY A 87 -7.92 -8.42 -19.35
N PRO A 88 -7.97 -7.17 -19.76
CA PRO A 88 -7.37 -6.69 -21.00
C PRO A 88 -5.83 -6.82 -20.97
N THR A 89 -5.26 -7.00 -22.15
CA THR A 89 -3.82 -7.21 -22.39
C THR A 89 -3.30 -6.22 -23.42
N ILE A 90 -1.99 -6.11 -23.53
CA ILE A 90 -1.27 -5.36 -24.57
C ILE A 90 -0.40 -6.33 -25.37
N ASP A 91 -0.34 -6.13 -26.68
CA ASP A 91 0.48 -6.94 -27.56
C ASP A 91 1.99 -6.79 -27.25
N LEU A 92 2.71 -7.92 -27.34
CA LEU A 92 4.18 -7.94 -27.17
C LEU A 92 4.90 -6.97 -28.11
N THR A 93 4.36 -6.72 -29.32
CA THR A 93 4.91 -5.76 -30.27
C THR A 93 4.84 -4.34 -29.75
N THR A 94 3.71 -3.98 -29.11
CA THR A 94 3.54 -2.67 -28.46
C THR A 94 4.49 -2.55 -27.27
N VAL A 95 4.57 -3.57 -26.41
CA VAL A 95 5.53 -3.61 -25.30
C VAL A 95 6.96 -3.43 -25.81
N GLY A 96 7.38 -4.17 -26.84
CA GLY A 96 8.71 -4.06 -27.48
C GLY A 96 8.99 -2.65 -28.02
N THR A 97 7.98 -2.02 -28.59
CA THR A 97 8.09 -0.64 -29.09
C THR A 97 8.30 0.36 -27.94
N ILE A 98 7.55 0.23 -26.86
CA ILE A 98 7.68 1.13 -25.70
C ILE A 98 9.01 0.95 -24.98
N THR A 99 9.51 -0.29 -24.87
CA THR A 99 10.77 -0.58 -24.16
C THR A 99 12.01 -0.17 -24.95
N SER A 100 11.93 -0.15 -26.30
CA SER A 100 13.05 0.19 -27.17
C SER A 100 13.16 1.68 -27.50
N LYS A 101 12.09 2.46 -27.31
CA LYS A 101 12.05 3.88 -27.66
C LYS A 101 12.12 4.77 -26.43
N ALA A 102 12.92 5.83 -26.52
CA ALA A 102 12.92 6.89 -25.52
C ALA A 102 11.51 7.53 -25.37
N ASP A 103 11.20 7.99 -24.16
CA ASP A 103 10.00 8.77 -23.91
C ASP A 103 10.12 10.21 -24.45
N SER A 104 9.11 11.05 -24.21
CA SER A 104 9.10 12.46 -24.62
C SER A 104 10.19 13.31 -23.99
N GLU A 105 10.84 12.81 -22.93
CA GLU A 105 11.94 13.47 -22.23
C GLU A 105 13.31 12.84 -22.59
N GLY A 106 13.33 11.92 -23.58
CA GLY A 106 14.55 11.26 -24.03
C GLY A 106 15.03 10.12 -23.14
N ARG A 107 14.23 9.67 -22.17
CA ARG A 107 14.59 8.59 -21.24
C ARG A 107 14.19 7.24 -21.80
N VAL A 108 15.07 6.27 -21.69
CA VAL A 108 14.83 4.87 -22.03
C VAL A 108 14.57 4.10 -20.74
N LEU A 109 13.64 3.15 -20.78
CA LEU A 109 13.34 2.30 -19.62
C LEU A 109 14.55 1.47 -19.20
N GLY A 110 14.78 1.40 -17.89
CA GLY A 110 15.72 0.45 -17.31
C GLY A 110 15.26 -1.00 -17.49
N PRO A 111 16.16 -1.98 -17.34
CA PRO A 111 15.80 -3.39 -17.50
C PRO A 111 14.68 -3.87 -16.58
N ASP A 112 14.68 -3.42 -15.33
CA ASP A 112 13.64 -3.72 -14.32
C ASP A 112 12.28 -3.09 -14.69
N GLN A 113 12.28 -1.85 -15.17
CA GLN A 113 11.09 -1.16 -15.65
C GLN A 113 10.51 -1.82 -16.91
N ALA A 114 11.37 -2.25 -17.84
CA ALA A 114 10.94 -2.97 -19.04
C ALA A 114 10.35 -4.34 -18.70
N ALA A 115 10.98 -5.08 -17.77
CA ALA A 115 10.45 -6.34 -17.26
C ALA A 115 9.12 -6.15 -16.52
N ALA A 116 8.99 -5.09 -15.73
CA ALA A 116 7.75 -4.74 -15.04
C ALA A 116 6.62 -4.44 -16.04
N LEU A 117 6.90 -3.67 -17.11
CA LEU A 117 5.92 -3.41 -18.16
C LEU A 117 5.42 -4.73 -18.79
N ALA A 118 6.32 -5.62 -19.19
CA ALA A 118 5.96 -6.89 -19.79
C ALA A 118 5.13 -7.76 -18.82
N SER A 119 5.55 -7.83 -17.55
CA SER A 119 4.86 -8.60 -16.51
C SER A 119 3.45 -8.10 -16.20
N VAL A 120 3.18 -6.81 -16.38
CA VAL A 120 1.85 -6.21 -16.15
C VAL A 120 1.00 -6.23 -17.42
N ALA A 121 1.58 -5.92 -18.59
CA ALA A 121 0.81 -5.67 -19.80
C ALA A 121 0.39 -6.96 -20.52
N VAL A 122 1.22 -7.98 -20.53
CA VAL A 122 1.00 -9.19 -21.33
C VAL A 122 0.05 -10.20 -20.67
N PRO A 123 0.21 -10.54 -19.38
CA PRO A 123 -0.76 -11.40 -18.72
C PRO A 123 -2.09 -10.69 -18.53
N GLY A 124 -3.17 -11.37 -18.89
CA GLY A 124 -4.53 -10.85 -18.73
C GLY A 124 -5.05 -10.86 -17.28
N ARG A 125 -4.21 -10.70 -16.27
CA ARG A 125 -4.67 -10.64 -14.87
C ARG A 125 -5.58 -9.44 -14.66
N VAL A 126 -6.69 -9.63 -13.97
CA VAL A 126 -7.62 -8.54 -13.63
C VAL A 126 -6.96 -7.57 -12.65
N VAL A 127 -6.24 -8.11 -11.67
CA VAL A 127 -5.45 -7.33 -10.70
C VAL A 127 -3.98 -7.71 -10.82
N ASP A 128 -3.15 -6.73 -11.01
CA ASP A 128 -1.69 -6.85 -11.04
C ASP A 128 -1.04 -5.98 -9.98
N VAL A 129 0.19 -6.29 -9.60
CA VAL A 129 0.96 -5.56 -8.60
C VAL A 129 2.31 -5.11 -9.18
N LEU A 130 2.79 -3.95 -8.73
CA LEU A 130 4.13 -3.43 -8.99
C LEU A 130 4.72 -2.92 -7.69
N VAL A 131 5.84 -3.51 -7.28
CA VAL A 131 6.57 -3.09 -6.09
C VAL A 131 7.58 -2.01 -6.47
N GLY A 132 7.52 -0.87 -5.80
CA GLY A 132 8.47 0.22 -6.01
C GLY A 132 8.86 0.91 -4.72
N PRO A 133 10.09 0.74 -4.24
CA PRO A 133 10.62 1.53 -3.14
C PRO A 133 10.55 3.03 -3.41
N ALA A 134 10.60 3.83 -2.35
CA ALA A 134 10.70 5.28 -2.50
C ALA A 134 11.95 5.65 -3.32
N GLY A 135 11.77 6.41 -4.41
CA GLY A 135 12.87 6.84 -5.29
C GLY A 135 13.33 5.80 -6.32
N ALA A 136 12.64 4.68 -6.50
CA ALA A 136 12.95 3.67 -7.51
C ALA A 136 12.38 4.00 -8.91
N GLY A 137 11.94 5.23 -9.15
CA GLY A 137 11.39 5.62 -10.45
C GLY A 137 9.99 5.07 -10.73
N LYS A 138 9.14 4.95 -9.71
CA LYS A 138 7.72 4.52 -9.84
C LYS A 138 6.99 5.28 -10.96
N THR A 139 7.16 6.60 -11.01
CA THR A 139 6.54 7.44 -12.06
C THR A 139 6.90 6.99 -13.46
N ALA A 140 8.20 6.70 -13.73
CA ALA A 140 8.62 6.19 -15.03
C ALA A 140 8.07 4.79 -15.32
N ALA A 141 8.06 3.93 -14.31
CA ALA A 141 7.50 2.58 -14.39
C ALA A 141 5.98 2.56 -14.59
N MET A 142 5.24 3.53 -14.07
CA MET A 142 3.80 3.70 -14.32
C MET A 142 3.52 4.39 -15.67
N ASN A 143 4.41 5.27 -16.11
CA ASN A 143 4.28 5.92 -17.40
C ASN A 143 4.43 4.94 -18.57
N ALA A 144 5.24 3.91 -18.43
CA ALA A 144 5.41 2.88 -19.46
C ALA A 144 4.11 2.11 -19.77
N PRO A 145 3.41 1.47 -18.80
CA PRO A 145 2.11 0.85 -19.05
C PRO A 145 1.05 1.87 -19.50
N ARG A 146 1.06 3.11 -19.00
CA ARG A 146 0.17 4.16 -19.53
C ARG A 146 0.37 4.35 -21.02
N ARG A 147 1.60 4.56 -21.48
CA ARG A 147 1.93 4.76 -22.91
C ARG A 147 1.54 3.54 -23.75
N ALA A 148 1.81 2.35 -23.27
CA ALA A 148 1.45 1.11 -23.96
C ALA A 148 -0.08 0.99 -24.09
N TRP A 149 -0.81 1.26 -23.01
CA TRP A 149 -2.27 1.21 -22.99
C TRP A 149 -2.92 2.23 -23.93
N GLU A 150 -2.47 3.49 -23.85
CA GLU A 150 -2.99 4.55 -24.73
C GLU A 150 -2.64 4.33 -26.20
N THR A 151 -1.52 3.66 -26.49
CA THR A 151 -1.16 3.29 -27.88
C THR A 151 -2.13 2.27 -28.45
N GLU A 152 -2.60 1.32 -27.66
CA GLU A 152 -3.45 0.22 -28.13
C GLU A 152 -4.95 0.51 -27.97
N HIS A 153 -5.34 1.13 -26.86
CA HIS A 153 -6.74 1.38 -26.50
C HIS A 153 -7.16 2.85 -26.66
N GLY A 154 -6.25 3.73 -27.08
CA GLY A 154 -6.52 5.16 -27.30
C GLY A 154 -6.34 6.04 -26.06
N ALA A 155 -6.31 7.34 -26.28
CA ALA A 155 -6.17 8.33 -25.22
C ALA A 155 -7.33 8.26 -24.22
N GLY A 156 -7.00 8.38 -22.91
CA GLY A 156 -7.98 8.28 -21.83
C GLY A 156 -8.38 6.85 -21.44
N SER A 157 -7.71 5.83 -21.99
CA SER A 157 -7.87 4.44 -21.57
C SER A 157 -7.17 4.14 -20.24
N VAL A 158 -6.44 5.09 -19.67
CA VAL A 158 -5.78 4.95 -18.35
C VAL A 158 -6.35 5.98 -17.39
N VAL A 159 -6.71 5.54 -16.20
CA VAL A 159 -7.17 6.40 -15.10
C VAL A 159 -6.38 6.08 -13.83
N GLY A 160 -6.26 7.06 -12.95
CA GLY A 160 -5.52 6.92 -11.70
C GLY A 160 -6.42 7.01 -10.47
N LEU A 161 -6.07 6.26 -9.43
CA LEU A 161 -6.63 6.39 -8.09
C LEU A 161 -5.50 6.44 -7.06
N ALA A 162 -5.75 7.11 -5.94
CA ALA A 162 -4.84 7.09 -4.80
C ALA A 162 -5.61 7.23 -3.48
N PRO A 163 -5.05 6.77 -2.34
CA PRO A 163 -5.74 6.82 -1.04
C PRO A 163 -6.01 8.25 -0.54
N SER A 164 -5.23 9.24 -0.96
CA SER A 164 -5.42 10.64 -0.56
C SER A 164 -5.58 11.57 -1.75
N ALA A 165 -6.22 12.73 -1.52
CA ALA A 165 -6.38 13.76 -2.55
C ALA A 165 -5.04 14.34 -3.03
N VAL A 166 -4.06 14.47 -2.11
CA VAL A 166 -2.72 14.95 -2.44
C VAL A 166 -1.99 13.95 -3.34
N ALA A 167 -2.01 12.67 -2.99
CA ALA A 167 -1.40 11.62 -3.81
C ALA A 167 -2.09 11.50 -5.18
N ALA A 168 -3.42 11.64 -5.24
CA ALA A 168 -4.15 11.66 -6.50
C ALA A 168 -3.72 12.84 -7.39
N GLN A 169 -3.51 14.03 -6.82
CA GLN A 169 -3.03 15.19 -7.59
C GLN A 169 -1.61 14.98 -8.11
N VAL A 170 -0.71 14.45 -7.28
CA VAL A 170 0.67 14.12 -7.71
C VAL A 170 0.64 13.11 -8.86
N LEU A 171 -0.17 12.06 -8.74
CA LEU A 171 -0.33 11.05 -9.79
C LEU A 171 -0.89 11.67 -11.10
N ALA A 172 -1.84 12.63 -10.99
CA ALA A 172 -2.38 13.35 -12.13
C ALA A 172 -1.30 14.16 -12.86
N ASP A 173 -0.50 14.89 -12.12
CA ASP A 173 0.57 15.74 -12.66
C ASP A 173 1.69 14.90 -13.29
N ASP A 174 2.08 13.81 -12.63
CA ASP A 174 3.15 12.90 -13.08
C ASP A 174 2.78 12.14 -14.35
N LEU A 175 1.59 11.58 -14.41
CA LEU A 175 1.16 10.74 -15.52
C LEU A 175 0.29 11.46 -16.54
N ARG A 176 -0.19 12.66 -16.25
CA ARG A 176 -1.13 13.44 -17.11
C ARG A 176 -2.37 12.64 -17.46
N ILE A 177 -2.94 11.96 -16.49
CA ILE A 177 -4.18 11.17 -16.62
C ILE A 177 -5.26 11.71 -15.67
N ALA A 178 -6.51 11.36 -15.94
CA ALA A 178 -7.59 11.63 -15.01
C ALA A 178 -7.40 10.80 -13.73
N THR A 179 -7.39 11.47 -12.57
CA THR A 179 -7.20 10.80 -11.27
C THR A 179 -8.23 11.25 -10.27
N GLU A 180 -8.49 10.39 -9.29
CA GLU A 180 -9.37 10.70 -8.17
C GLU A 180 -8.88 10.01 -6.90
N ASN A 181 -9.29 10.49 -5.75
CA ASN A 181 -9.08 9.77 -4.51
C ASN A 181 -10.09 8.60 -4.37
N THR A 182 -9.61 7.49 -3.81
CA THR A 182 -10.38 6.23 -3.75
C THR A 182 -11.73 6.40 -3.05
N ALA A 183 -11.80 7.14 -1.94
CA ALA A 183 -13.03 7.36 -1.21
C ALA A 183 -14.04 8.21 -2.00
N LYS A 184 -13.57 9.26 -2.69
CA LYS A 184 -14.42 10.12 -3.52
C LYS A 184 -14.90 9.37 -4.76
N TRP A 185 -14.02 8.59 -5.41
CA TRP A 185 -14.42 7.73 -6.51
C TRP A 185 -15.55 6.77 -6.10
N TRP A 186 -15.40 6.11 -4.95
CA TRP A 186 -16.41 5.19 -4.42
C TRP A 186 -17.75 5.88 -4.14
N THR A 187 -17.70 7.04 -3.49
CA THR A 187 -18.90 7.83 -3.21
C THR A 187 -19.62 8.24 -4.50
N THR A 188 -18.86 8.69 -5.51
CA THR A 188 -19.42 9.05 -6.84
C THR A 188 -20.02 7.83 -7.51
N HIS A 189 -19.33 6.68 -7.50
CA HIS A 189 -19.84 5.43 -8.04
C HIS A 189 -21.18 5.01 -7.40
N GLN A 190 -21.28 5.06 -6.07
CA GLN A 190 -22.51 4.72 -5.35
C GLN A 190 -23.69 5.64 -5.69
N HIS A 191 -23.44 6.93 -5.84
CA HIS A 191 -24.52 7.90 -6.09
C HIS A 191 -24.92 8.02 -7.54
N THR A 192 -24.01 7.82 -8.47
CA THR A 192 -24.24 8.10 -9.92
C THR A 192 -24.24 6.86 -10.79
N GLY A 193 -23.73 5.73 -10.29
CA GLY A 193 -23.48 4.54 -11.09
C GLY A 193 -22.32 4.69 -12.09
N VAL A 194 -21.58 5.80 -12.07
CA VAL A 194 -20.39 5.97 -12.93
C VAL A 194 -19.34 4.97 -12.52
N THR A 195 -18.85 4.20 -13.49
CA THR A 195 -17.83 3.16 -13.27
C THR A 195 -16.76 3.23 -14.36
N PHE A 196 -15.86 2.28 -14.35
CA PHE A 196 -14.81 2.13 -15.36
C PHE A 196 -15.39 1.71 -16.72
N LYS A 197 -14.57 1.79 -17.77
CA LYS A 197 -14.93 1.37 -19.13
C LYS A 197 -14.14 0.12 -19.51
N ALA A 198 -14.76 -0.75 -20.28
CA ALA A 198 -14.09 -1.95 -20.79
C ALA A 198 -12.77 -1.60 -21.50
N GLY A 199 -11.73 -2.41 -21.24
CA GLY A 199 -10.40 -2.20 -21.80
C GLY A 199 -9.56 -1.12 -21.12
N GLN A 200 -10.06 -0.42 -20.09
CA GLN A 200 -9.25 0.56 -19.35
C GLN A 200 -8.18 -0.12 -18.47
N LEU A 201 -7.15 0.66 -18.15
CA LEU A 201 -6.22 0.39 -17.06
C LEU A 201 -6.49 1.37 -15.92
N VAL A 202 -6.71 0.85 -14.72
CA VAL A 202 -6.77 1.65 -13.48
C VAL A 202 -5.46 1.49 -12.74
N ILE A 203 -4.71 2.57 -12.56
CA ILE A 203 -3.49 2.59 -11.74
C ILE A 203 -3.87 3.09 -10.35
N ILE A 204 -3.63 2.28 -9.31
CA ILE A 204 -3.80 2.68 -7.91
C ILE A 204 -2.41 2.86 -7.31
N ASP A 205 -2.00 4.11 -7.13
CA ASP A 205 -0.72 4.43 -6.49
C ASP A 205 -0.85 4.46 -4.96
N GLU A 206 0.26 4.26 -4.26
CA GLU A 206 0.33 4.10 -2.80
C GLU A 206 -0.67 3.03 -2.28
N ALA A 207 -0.81 1.93 -3.02
CA ALA A 207 -1.76 0.86 -2.71
C ALA A 207 -1.50 0.16 -1.36
N SER A 208 -0.27 0.25 -0.82
CA SER A 208 0.08 -0.20 0.53
C SER A 208 -0.65 0.56 1.64
N LEU A 209 -1.09 1.79 1.37
CA LEU A 209 -1.85 2.63 2.30
C LEU A 209 -3.37 2.49 2.14
N ALA A 210 -3.84 1.75 1.14
CA ALA A 210 -5.26 1.56 0.89
C ALA A 210 -5.84 0.44 1.79
N GLU A 211 -7.06 0.65 2.24
CA GLU A 211 -7.82 -0.34 3.00
C GLU A 211 -8.18 -1.55 2.12
N THR A 212 -8.11 -2.76 2.68
CA THR A 212 -8.46 -4.01 1.99
C THR A 212 -9.89 -3.98 1.43
N LEU A 213 -10.86 -3.49 2.21
CA LEU A 213 -12.26 -3.41 1.75
C LEU A 213 -12.43 -2.40 0.61
N SER A 214 -11.68 -1.29 0.63
CA SER A 214 -11.70 -0.29 -0.43
C SER A 214 -11.11 -0.87 -1.73
N LEU A 215 -9.97 -1.55 -1.66
CA LEU A 215 -9.37 -2.25 -2.81
C LEU A 215 -10.31 -3.32 -3.37
N ASN A 216 -10.97 -4.10 -2.50
CA ASN A 216 -11.91 -5.12 -2.94
C ASN A 216 -13.09 -4.53 -3.74
N ARG A 217 -13.67 -3.41 -3.28
CA ARG A 217 -14.79 -2.72 -3.97
C ARG A 217 -14.36 -2.19 -5.34
N ILE A 218 -13.20 -1.53 -5.40
CA ILE A 218 -12.67 -0.95 -6.64
C ILE A 218 -12.34 -2.06 -7.65
N THR A 219 -11.69 -3.13 -7.21
CA THR A 219 -11.31 -4.23 -8.11
C THR A 219 -12.52 -5.04 -8.56
N LEU A 220 -13.58 -5.15 -7.76
CA LEU A 220 -14.85 -5.74 -8.18
C LEU A 220 -15.49 -4.92 -9.32
N ALA A 221 -15.62 -3.60 -9.13
CA ALA A 221 -16.17 -2.73 -10.15
C ALA A 221 -15.33 -2.73 -11.45
N ALA A 222 -14.00 -2.88 -11.32
CA ALA A 222 -13.10 -3.00 -12.48
C ALA A 222 -13.30 -4.33 -13.21
N GLU A 223 -13.42 -5.45 -12.50
CA GLU A 223 -13.69 -6.77 -13.06
C GLU A 223 -15.02 -6.79 -13.82
N GLU A 224 -16.09 -6.29 -13.21
CA GLU A 224 -17.42 -6.18 -13.82
C GLU A 224 -17.42 -5.30 -15.08
N ALA A 225 -16.57 -4.28 -15.13
CA ALA A 225 -16.41 -3.40 -16.29
C ALA A 225 -15.47 -3.96 -17.37
N GLY A 226 -14.80 -5.10 -17.14
CA GLY A 226 -13.78 -5.60 -18.06
C GLY A 226 -12.52 -4.73 -18.11
N THR A 227 -12.10 -4.21 -16.97
CA THR A 227 -10.98 -3.29 -16.76
C THR A 227 -9.86 -3.99 -16.02
N LYS A 228 -8.61 -3.61 -16.27
CA LYS A 228 -7.43 -4.08 -15.52
C LYS A 228 -7.07 -3.09 -14.41
N VAL A 229 -6.69 -3.61 -13.25
CA VAL A 229 -6.17 -2.82 -12.13
C VAL A 229 -4.69 -3.12 -11.90
N LEU A 230 -3.88 -2.07 -11.83
CA LEU A 230 -2.48 -2.13 -11.42
C LEU A 230 -2.33 -1.46 -10.06
N LEU A 231 -2.01 -2.25 -9.04
CA LEU A 231 -1.69 -1.76 -7.71
C LEU A 231 -0.19 -1.45 -7.63
N VAL A 232 0.15 -0.22 -7.30
CA VAL A 232 1.55 0.23 -7.17
C VAL A 232 1.79 0.67 -5.73
N GLY A 233 2.87 0.21 -5.13
CA GLY A 233 3.17 0.55 -3.74
C GLY A 233 4.48 -0.05 -3.24
N ASP A 234 4.72 0.11 -1.95
CA ASP A 234 5.85 -0.47 -1.25
C ASP A 234 5.38 -1.20 0.00
N TYR A 235 5.43 -2.52 -0.02
CA TYR A 235 5.00 -3.37 1.11
C TYR A 235 5.89 -3.24 2.36
N ALA A 236 7.10 -2.69 2.22
CA ALA A 236 8.00 -2.46 3.34
C ALA A 236 7.75 -1.11 4.05
N GLN A 237 6.90 -0.26 3.49
CA GLN A 237 6.41 0.94 4.17
C GLN A 237 5.35 0.60 5.21
N LEU A 238 5.06 1.53 6.12
CA LEU A 238 4.01 1.36 7.11
C LEU A 238 2.66 1.07 6.41
N PRO A 239 1.94 0.03 6.84
CA PRO A 239 0.64 -0.28 6.26
C PRO A 239 -0.41 0.77 6.62
N SER A 240 -1.59 0.68 5.99
CA SER A 240 -2.77 1.45 6.37
C SER A 240 -3.06 1.33 7.86
N VAL A 241 -3.52 2.44 8.46
CA VAL A 241 -3.96 2.49 9.87
C VAL A 241 -5.21 1.63 10.08
N ASP A 242 -6.08 1.56 9.10
CA ASP A 242 -7.26 0.70 9.09
C ASP A 242 -6.91 -0.73 8.63
N ALA A 243 -7.91 -1.60 8.46
CA ALA A 243 -7.71 -2.98 8.02
C ALA A 243 -7.06 -3.03 6.63
N GLY A 244 -5.74 -2.94 6.62
CA GLY A 244 -4.85 -2.97 5.47
C GLY A 244 -4.09 -4.29 5.37
N GLY A 245 -3.16 -4.35 4.41
CA GLY A 245 -2.30 -5.53 4.22
C GLY A 245 -2.59 -6.29 2.95
N ALA A 246 -3.69 -5.99 2.24
CA ALA A 246 -4.03 -6.66 0.98
C ALA A 246 -2.93 -6.54 -0.07
N PHE A 247 -2.26 -5.39 -0.18
CA PHE A 247 -1.14 -5.23 -1.11
C PHE A 247 0.02 -6.20 -0.79
N SER A 248 0.41 -6.31 0.48
CA SER A 248 1.42 -7.27 0.94
C SER A 248 0.98 -8.72 0.70
N LEU A 249 -0.29 -9.04 0.96
CA LEU A 249 -0.86 -10.37 0.72
C LEU A 249 -0.73 -10.76 -0.76
N LEU A 250 -1.11 -9.87 -1.68
CA LEU A 250 -1.02 -10.09 -3.12
C LEU A 250 0.43 -10.30 -3.60
N ILE A 251 1.38 -9.56 -3.04
CA ILE A 251 2.80 -9.71 -3.37
C ILE A 251 3.33 -11.06 -2.87
N HIS A 252 2.96 -11.47 -1.66
CA HIS A 252 3.40 -12.76 -1.11
C HIS A 252 2.79 -13.95 -1.85
N ASP A 253 1.57 -13.83 -2.35
CA ASP A 253 0.93 -14.86 -3.18
C ASP A 253 1.57 -14.95 -4.58
N ARG A 254 2.03 -13.82 -5.10
CA ARG A 254 2.65 -13.74 -6.41
C ARG A 254 4.17 -13.75 -6.32
N HIS A 255 4.77 -14.95 -6.42
CA HIS A 255 6.22 -15.15 -6.32
C HIS A 255 7.05 -14.41 -7.39
N ASP A 256 6.43 -14.00 -8.51
CA ASP A 256 7.03 -13.28 -9.63
C ASP A 256 6.58 -11.81 -9.70
N ALA A 257 6.15 -11.22 -8.59
CA ALA A 257 5.74 -9.82 -8.56
C ALA A 257 6.90 -8.92 -9.04
N PRO A 258 6.67 -8.06 -10.06
CA PRO A 258 7.72 -7.17 -10.54
C PRO A 258 8.08 -6.16 -9.45
N GLU A 259 9.39 -6.02 -9.21
CA GLU A 259 9.94 -5.09 -8.25
C GLU A 259 10.98 -4.18 -8.91
N LEU A 260 10.85 -2.87 -8.68
CA LEU A 260 11.84 -1.89 -9.09
C LEU A 260 12.99 -1.90 -8.08
N VAL A 261 14.18 -2.23 -8.55
CA VAL A 261 15.36 -2.37 -7.67
C VAL A 261 16.32 -1.18 -7.77
N ASP A 262 16.22 -0.39 -8.85
CA ASP A 262 17.15 0.69 -9.09
C ASP A 262 16.68 2.00 -8.45
N VAL A 263 17.25 2.34 -7.30
CA VAL A 263 16.90 3.55 -6.55
C VAL A 263 17.73 4.73 -7.08
N HIS A 264 17.05 5.78 -7.58
CA HIS A 264 17.66 6.97 -8.18
C HIS A 264 17.63 8.21 -7.27
N ARG A 265 17.00 8.11 -6.10
CA ARG A 265 16.76 9.24 -5.20
C ARG A 265 18.04 9.79 -4.57
N PHE A 266 19.04 8.96 -4.37
CA PHE A 266 20.22 9.31 -3.59
C PHE A 266 21.38 9.77 -4.48
N THR A 267 22.07 10.82 -4.04
CA THR A 267 23.27 11.35 -4.69
C THR A 267 24.48 10.46 -4.42
N HIS A 268 24.57 9.87 -3.23
CA HIS A 268 25.72 9.05 -2.83
C HIS A 268 25.40 7.56 -2.99
N ALA A 269 26.32 6.80 -3.57
CA ALA A 269 26.13 5.36 -3.80
C ALA A 269 25.90 4.57 -2.50
N TRP A 270 26.53 4.98 -1.38
CA TRP A 270 26.34 4.32 -0.09
C TRP A 270 24.91 4.47 0.44
N GLU A 271 24.25 5.63 0.23
CA GLU A 271 22.87 5.87 0.67
C GLU A 271 21.89 4.93 -0.02
N LYS A 272 22.11 4.66 -1.30
CA LYS A 272 21.31 3.71 -2.08
C LYS A 272 21.33 2.33 -1.44
N THR A 273 22.53 1.80 -1.17
CA THR A 273 22.68 0.49 -0.53
C THR A 273 22.13 0.48 0.88
N ALA A 274 22.48 1.51 1.67
CA ALA A 274 22.06 1.62 3.07
C ALA A 274 20.53 1.72 3.21
N SER A 275 19.85 2.46 2.31
CA SER A 275 18.39 2.58 2.34
C SER A 275 17.69 1.24 2.06
N LEU A 276 18.21 0.43 1.14
CA LEU A 276 17.69 -0.90 0.86
C LEU A 276 17.90 -1.86 2.04
N GLU A 277 19.09 -1.81 2.67
CA GLU A 277 19.37 -2.60 3.87
C GLU A 277 18.42 -2.23 5.03
N LEU A 278 18.20 -0.91 5.24
CA LEU A 278 17.28 -0.42 6.27
C LEU A 278 15.83 -0.86 5.99
N ARG A 279 15.40 -0.79 4.72
CA ARG A 279 14.09 -1.27 4.26
C ARG A 279 13.84 -2.74 4.63
N HIS A 280 14.88 -3.57 4.58
CA HIS A 280 14.83 -4.98 4.96
C HIS A 280 15.06 -5.23 6.46
N GLY A 281 15.11 -4.18 7.29
CA GLY A 281 15.30 -4.29 8.74
C GLY A 281 16.69 -4.77 9.14
N ARG A 282 17.71 -4.61 8.30
CA ARG A 282 19.08 -5.02 8.60
C ARG A 282 19.75 -3.97 9.48
N THR A 283 19.65 -4.14 10.79
CA THR A 283 20.13 -3.19 11.79
C THR A 283 21.63 -2.82 11.71
N PRO A 284 22.57 -3.68 11.22
CA PRO A 284 23.97 -3.27 11.08
C PRO A 284 24.19 -2.04 10.17
N VAL A 285 23.24 -1.71 9.30
CA VAL A 285 23.32 -0.53 8.44
C VAL A 285 23.28 0.79 9.23
N ILE A 286 22.78 0.77 10.47
CA ILE A 286 22.77 1.94 11.37
C ILE A 286 24.19 2.45 11.61
N ASP A 287 25.18 1.58 11.70
CA ASP A 287 26.59 1.97 11.84
C ASP A 287 27.09 2.75 10.62
N THR A 288 26.59 2.42 9.43
CA THR A 288 26.91 3.17 8.19
C THR A 288 26.33 4.59 8.26
N TYR A 289 25.08 4.75 8.71
CA TYR A 289 24.47 6.07 8.87
C TYR A 289 25.18 6.90 9.96
N LEU A 290 25.60 6.27 11.06
CA LEU A 290 26.39 6.92 12.13
C LEU A 290 27.76 7.39 11.59
N ALA A 291 28.47 6.53 10.85
CA ALA A 291 29.78 6.88 10.25
C ALA A 291 29.69 8.02 9.24
N GLN A 292 28.52 8.26 8.66
CA GLN A 292 28.25 9.33 7.69
C GLN A 292 27.57 10.56 8.33
N ASP A 293 27.53 10.63 9.66
CA ASP A 293 26.93 11.75 10.42
C ASP A 293 25.45 12.04 10.03
N ARG A 294 24.67 10.96 9.80
CA ARG A 294 23.26 11.04 9.41
C ARG A 294 22.29 10.71 10.55
N ILE A 295 22.81 10.37 11.73
CA ILE A 295 22.03 10.11 12.93
C ILE A 295 22.50 11.07 14.01
N HIS A 296 21.57 11.86 14.51
CA HIS A 296 21.80 12.77 15.65
C HIS A 296 20.94 12.31 16.81
N ASP A 297 21.55 12.19 17.99
CA ASP A 297 20.88 11.85 19.23
C ASP A 297 20.60 13.08 20.08
N GLY A 298 19.76 12.93 21.07
CA GLY A 298 19.41 13.97 22.04
C GLY A 298 18.08 13.69 22.72
N ASP A 299 17.74 14.54 23.68
CA ASP A 299 16.38 14.54 24.22
C ASP A 299 15.35 15.07 23.21
N ALA A 300 14.07 14.88 23.49
CA ALA A 300 12.99 15.24 22.56
C ALA A 300 12.99 16.73 22.20
N GLU A 301 13.38 17.62 23.12
CA GLU A 301 13.43 19.06 22.90
C GLU A 301 14.60 19.43 21.97
N ALA A 302 15.80 18.89 22.25
CA ALA A 302 17.00 19.12 21.43
C ALA A 302 16.82 18.60 19.99
N VAL A 303 16.29 17.38 19.82
CA VAL A 303 16.04 16.79 18.49
C VAL A 303 14.99 17.60 17.72
N THR A 304 13.92 18.04 18.38
CA THR A 304 12.88 18.86 17.75
C THR A 304 13.44 20.23 17.32
N ALA A 305 14.25 20.87 18.15
CA ALA A 305 14.88 22.14 17.84
C ALA A 305 15.88 22.03 16.67
N ALA A 306 16.66 20.93 16.63
CA ALA A 306 17.58 20.64 15.53
C ALA A 306 16.83 20.40 14.21
N ALA A 307 15.78 19.60 14.23
CA ALA A 307 14.92 19.34 13.07
C ALA A 307 14.28 20.63 12.53
N TYR A 308 13.76 21.49 13.42
CA TYR A 308 13.19 22.78 13.04
C TYR A 308 14.25 23.72 12.43
N THR A 309 15.46 23.72 12.96
CA THR A 309 16.56 24.54 12.44
C THR A 309 16.97 24.08 11.04
N ALA A 310 17.10 22.77 10.83
CA ALA A 310 17.40 22.18 9.54
C ALA A 310 16.29 22.50 8.52
N TRP A 311 15.02 22.31 8.90
CA TRP A 311 13.88 22.66 8.05
C TRP A 311 13.87 24.13 7.64
N ARG A 312 14.15 25.07 8.57
CA ARG A 312 14.24 26.50 8.26
C ARG A 312 15.34 26.80 7.24
N HIS A 313 16.49 26.17 7.43
CA HIS A 313 17.65 26.37 6.53
C HIS A 313 17.31 25.89 5.12
N ASP A 314 16.78 24.67 4.97
CA ASP A 314 16.42 24.08 3.69
C ASP A 314 15.33 24.90 2.97
N ARG A 315 14.31 25.34 3.72
CA ARG A 315 13.27 26.20 3.17
C ARG A 315 13.81 27.54 2.65
N GLN A 316 14.79 28.17 3.32
CA GLN A 316 15.43 29.37 2.84
C GLN A 316 16.22 29.17 1.55
N GLN A 317 16.70 27.96 1.31
CA GLN A 317 17.40 27.57 0.08
C GLN A 317 16.46 27.06 -1.03
N GLY A 318 15.15 27.09 -0.81
CA GLY A 318 14.16 26.58 -1.76
C GLY A 318 14.09 25.05 -1.82
N LEU A 319 14.70 24.36 -0.87
CA LEU A 319 14.61 22.92 -0.71
C LEU A 319 13.37 22.58 0.12
N SER A 320 12.68 21.50 -0.23
CA SER A 320 11.61 20.94 0.61
C SER A 320 12.14 19.77 1.40
N LEU A 321 11.87 19.75 2.71
CA LEU A 321 11.94 18.52 3.49
C LEU A 321 10.80 17.61 3.03
N ILE A 322 11.15 16.44 2.55
CA ILE A 322 10.22 15.36 2.29
C ILE A 322 10.31 14.40 3.46
#